data_46d955f28e9dcf5dad0d93c0b13df722
#
_entry.id   46d955f28e9dcf5dad0d93c0b13df722
#
_cell.length_a   1.000
_cell.length_b   1.000
_cell.length_c   1.000
_cell.angle_alpha   90.00
_cell.angle_beta   90.00
_cell.angle_gamma   90.00
#
_symmetry.space_group_name_H-M   'P 1'
#
loop_
_entity.id
_entity.type
_entity.pdbx_description
1 polymer ?
#
loop_
_entity_poly.entity_id
_entity_poly.type
_entity_poly.pdbx_seq_one_letter_code
_entity_poly.pdbx_strand_id
1 'polypeptide(L)'
;AHADDRDQLKSIQADIAAKERAVRQQQQQRAALLAQLKQQEEAISAATRKLRETQNTLAQLNKQIDEMNASIAKLEQQKAAQERSLAAQLDAAFRQGEHTGIQLILSGEESQRGQRLQAYFGYLNQARQETIAQLKQTREEVAMQRAELEEKQSEQQTLLYEQRAQQAKLTQALNERKKTLAGLESSIQQGQQQLSELRANESRLRNSIGRAEAGAKAGAEREAREAQAVRDRQKGATGRGS
;
A
#
# COMPACT_ATOMS: atom_id res chain seq x y z
N ALA A 1 -1.99 -25.64 63.27
CA ALA A 1 -2.63 -24.42 62.76
C ALA A 1 -1.61 -23.40 62.18
N HIS A 2 -0.45 -23.23 62.82
CA HIS A 2 0.57 -22.29 62.34
C HIS A 2 1.33 -22.76 61.08
N ALA A 3 1.47 -24.08 60.88
CA ALA A 3 2.12 -24.63 59.67
C ALA A 3 1.29 -24.42 58.42
N ASP A 4 -0.06 -24.54 58.52
CA ASP A 4 -0.98 -24.32 57.41
C ASP A 4 -0.99 -22.85 56.96
N ASP A 5 -0.92 -21.91 57.91
CA ASP A 5 -0.88 -20.48 57.63
C ASP A 5 0.42 -20.08 56.92
N ARG A 6 1.54 -20.67 57.30
CA ARG A 6 2.84 -20.46 56.63
C ARG A 6 2.85 -21.05 55.22
N ASP A 7 2.28 -22.22 55.03
CA ASP A 7 2.18 -22.88 53.72
C ASP A 7 1.26 -22.10 52.80
N GLN A 8 0.15 -21.56 53.30
CA GLN A 8 -0.74 -20.66 52.55
C GLN A 8 -0.04 -19.38 52.15
N LEU A 9 0.74 -18.75 53.04
CA LEU A 9 1.52 -17.55 52.73
C LEU A 9 2.55 -17.81 51.65
N LYS A 10 3.29 -18.93 51.72
CA LYS A 10 4.26 -19.32 50.69
C LYS A 10 3.59 -19.58 49.34
N SER A 11 2.43 -20.24 49.35
CA SER A 11 1.64 -20.52 48.15
C SER A 11 1.16 -19.21 47.49
N ILE A 12 0.64 -18.27 48.26
CA ILE A 12 0.17 -16.96 47.78
C ILE A 12 1.35 -16.15 47.22
N GLN A 13 2.50 -16.14 47.91
CA GLN A 13 3.70 -15.45 47.45
C GLN A 13 4.21 -16.05 46.13
N ALA A 14 4.19 -17.38 45.98
CA ALA A 14 4.55 -18.07 44.75
C ALA A 14 3.59 -17.72 43.60
N ASP A 15 2.28 -17.66 43.89
CA ASP A 15 1.27 -17.25 42.90
C ASP A 15 1.49 -15.81 42.42
N ILE A 16 1.78 -14.90 43.38
CA ILE A 16 2.09 -13.49 43.04
C ILE A 16 3.34 -13.41 42.15
N ALA A 17 4.41 -14.12 42.53
CA ALA A 17 5.64 -14.12 41.72
C ALA A 17 5.40 -14.67 40.29
N ALA A 18 4.60 -15.73 40.16
CA ALA A 18 4.23 -16.30 38.87
C ALA A 18 3.39 -15.31 38.06
N LYS A 19 2.45 -14.62 38.66
CA LYS A 19 1.60 -13.60 37.98
C LYS A 19 2.41 -12.36 37.59
N GLU A 20 3.34 -11.92 38.43
CA GLU A 20 4.26 -10.82 38.06
C GLU A 20 5.13 -11.16 36.85
N ARG A 21 5.61 -12.40 36.78
CA ARG A 21 6.37 -12.88 35.60
C ARG A 21 5.47 -12.91 34.36
N ALA A 22 4.25 -13.39 34.50
CA ALA A 22 3.25 -13.40 33.42
C ALA A 22 2.95 -11.99 32.93
N VAL A 23 2.78 -11.03 33.82
CA VAL A 23 2.55 -9.60 33.48
C VAL A 23 3.77 -9.03 32.73
N ARG A 24 5.00 -9.32 33.19
CA ARG A 24 6.19 -8.85 32.48
C ARG A 24 6.31 -9.44 31.08
N GLN A 25 6.03 -10.73 30.90
CA GLN A 25 6.01 -11.36 29.58
C GLN A 25 4.97 -10.73 28.68
N GLN A 26 3.79 -10.46 29.22
CA GLN A 26 2.69 -9.81 28.50
C GLN A 26 3.09 -8.40 28.04
N GLN A 27 3.75 -7.63 28.91
CA GLN A 27 4.26 -6.31 28.56
C GLN A 27 5.32 -6.37 27.46
N GLN A 28 6.21 -7.38 27.49
CA GLN A 28 7.20 -7.58 26.45
C GLN A 28 6.55 -7.95 25.11
N GLN A 29 5.56 -8.83 25.12
CA GLN A 29 4.81 -9.20 23.94
C GLN A 29 4.07 -7.99 23.34
N ARG A 30 3.46 -7.19 24.20
CA ARG A 30 2.78 -5.96 23.81
C ARG A 30 3.75 -4.95 23.19
N ALA A 31 4.92 -4.77 23.78
CA ALA A 31 5.96 -3.89 23.24
C ALA A 31 6.43 -4.37 21.87
N ALA A 32 6.60 -5.69 21.68
CA ALA A 32 6.96 -6.28 20.40
C ALA A 32 5.87 -6.05 19.34
N LEU A 33 4.60 -6.22 19.70
CA LEU A 33 3.46 -5.96 18.81
C LEU A 33 3.35 -4.49 18.43
N LEU A 34 3.60 -3.57 19.37
CA LEU A 34 3.62 -2.13 19.08
C LEU A 34 4.75 -1.74 18.13
N ALA A 35 5.94 -2.33 18.30
CA ALA A 35 7.06 -2.12 17.39
C ALA A 35 6.75 -2.65 15.99
N GLN A 36 6.14 -3.82 15.90
CA GLN A 36 5.69 -4.42 14.65
C GLN A 36 4.64 -3.56 13.97
N LEU A 37 3.66 -3.05 14.72
CA LEU A 37 2.63 -2.15 14.21
C LEU A 37 3.23 -0.88 13.62
N LYS A 38 4.22 -0.30 14.30
CA LYS A 38 4.92 0.90 13.81
C LYS A 38 5.59 0.63 12.45
N GLN A 39 6.30 -0.49 12.32
CA GLN A 39 6.92 -0.88 11.06
C GLN A 39 5.88 -1.12 9.97
N GLN A 40 4.78 -1.78 10.30
CA GLN A 40 3.69 -2.03 9.36
C GLN A 40 3.04 -0.74 8.88
N GLU A 41 2.81 0.22 9.76
CA GLU A 41 2.25 1.53 9.40
C GLU A 41 3.18 2.33 8.50
N GLU A 42 4.49 2.28 8.75
CA GLU A 42 5.49 2.90 7.89
C GLU A 42 5.51 2.25 6.51
N ALA A 43 5.45 0.92 6.45
CA ALA A 43 5.39 0.16 5.21
C ALA A 43 4.10 0.45 4.41
N ILE A 44 2.95 0.51 5.08
CA ILE A 44 1.66 0.86 4.48
C ILE A 44 1.70 2.28 3.92
N SER A 45 2.25 3.23 4.66
CA SER A 45 2.38 4.62 4.23
C SER A 45 3.25 4.73 2.98
N ALA A 46 4.40 4.05 2.96
CA ALA A 46 5.30 4.01 1.81
C ALA A 46 4.64 3.35 0.59
N ALA A 47 3.95 2.22 0.80
CA ALA A 47 3.25 1.49 -0.27
C ALA A 47 2.09 2.32 -0.85
N THR A 48 1.33 3.01 -0.01
CA THR A 48 0.24 3.91 -0.43
C THR A 48 0.76 5.06 -1.26
N ARG A 49 1.88 5.65 -0.86
CA ARG A 49 2.53 6.75 -1.60
C ARG A 49 2.99 6.27 -2.98
N LYS A 50 3.66 5.13 -3.02
CA LYS A 50 4.15 4.54 -4.27
C LYS A 50 3.01 4.18 -5.22
N LEU A 51 1.93 3.61 -4.71
CA LEU A 51 0.72 3.32 -5.48
C LEU A 51 0.11 4.61 -6.06
N ARG A 52 0.02 5.66 -5.27
CA ARG A 52 -0.49 6.96 -5.71
C ARG A 52 0.38 7.58 -6.80
N GLU A 53 1.70 7.49 -6.68
CA GLU A 53 2.64 7.94 -7.71
C GLU A 53 2.42 7.17 -9.03
N THR A 54 2.28 5.85 -8.96
CA THR A 54 1.99 5.02 -10.12
C THR A 54 0.66 5.39 -10.76
N GLN A 55 -0.39 5.59 -9.98
CA GLN A 55 -1.70 6.03 -10.47
C GLN A 55 -1.64 7.39 -11.16
N ASN A 56 -0.89 8.34 -10.60
CA ASN A 56 -0.70 9.66 -11.20
C ASN A 56 0.07 9.57 -12.52
N THR A 57 1.12 8.77 -12.58
CA THR A 57 1.88 8.52 -13.80
C THR A 57 1.02 7.87 -14.86
N LEU A 58 0.19 6.88 -14.49
CA LEU A 58 -0.77 6.26 -15.40
C LEU A 58 -1.80 7.25 -15.93
N ALA A 59 -2.33 8.12 -15.08
CA ALA A 59 -3.29 9.14 -15.51
C ALA A 59 -2.68 10.08 -16.54
N GLN A 60 -1.44 10.53 -16.34
CA GLN A 60 -0.72 11.37 -17.30
C GLN A 60 -0.43 10.61 -18.60
N LEU A 61 -0.02 9.37 -18.51
CA LEU A 61 0.27 8.51 -19.65
C LEU A 61 -0.99 8.24 -20.49
N ASN A 62 -2.12 7.95 -19.83
CA ASN A 62 -3.40 7.77 -20.51
C ASN A 62 -3.82 9.02 -21.27
N LYS A 63 -3.62 10.19 -20.68
CA LYS A 63 -3.87 11.47 -21.35
C LYS A 63 -2.98 11.66 -22.58
N GLN A 64 -1.68 11.35 -22.46
CA GLN A 64 -0.74 11.41 -23.59
C GLN A 64 -1.13 10.44 -24.70
N ILE A 65 -1.55 9.23 -24.35
CA ILE A 65 -2.01 8.23 -25.33
C ILE A 65 -3.25 8.71 -26.06
N ASP A 66 -4.22 9.31 -25.36
CA ASP A 66 -5.44 9.87 -25.97
C ASP A 66 -5.09 11.00 -26.92
N GLU A 67 -4.18 11.90 -26.55
CA GLU A 67 -3.69 12.99 -27.39
C GLU A 67 -2.96 12.46 -28.62
N MET A 68 -2.14 11.43 -28.47
CA MET A 68 -1.43 10.76 -29.57
C MET A 68 -2.39 10.07 -30.52
N ASN A 69 -3.40 9.38 -30.03
CA ASN A 69 -4.44 8.79 -30.87
C ASN A 69 -5.20 9.84 -31.68
N ALA A 70 -5.54 10.96 -31.06
CA ALA A 70 -6.20 12.08 -31.77
C ALA A 70 -5.30 12.67 -32.84
N SER A 71 -4.02 12.87 -32.55
CA SER A 71 -3.02 13.37 -33.49
C SER A 71 -2.82 12.43 -34.69
N ILE A 72 -2.71 11.14 -34.43
CA ILE A 72 -2.58 10.12 -35.47
C ILE A 72 -3.83 10.07 -36.34
N ALA A 73 -5.04 10.14 -35.76
CA ALA A 73 -6.28 10.18 -36.51
C ALA A 73 -6.31 11.37 -37.46
N LYS A 74 -5.87 12.55 -37.00
CA LYS A 74 -5.77 13.76 -37.80
C LYS A 74 -4.77 13.62 -38.95
N LEU A 75 -3.61 13.06 -38.69
CA LEU A 75 -2.58 12.78 -39.70
C LEU A 75 -3.05 11.74 -40.72
N GLU A 76 -3.79 10.72 -40.29
CA GLU A 76 -4.38 9.73 -41.20
C GLU A 76 -5.43 10.34 -42.13
N GLN A 77 -6.24 11.27 -41.64
CA GLN A 77 -7.16 12.04 -42.50
C GLN A 77 -6.42 12.92 -43.51
N GLN A 78 -5.36 13.59 -43.07
CA GLN A 78 -4.50 14.41 -43.92
C GLN A 78 -3.82 13.55 -44.99
N LYS A 79 -3.29 12.41 -44.63
CA LYS A 79 -2.70 11.42 -45.51
C LYS A 79 -3.69 10.95 -46.59
N ALA A 80 -4.93 10.60 -46.16
CA ALA A 80 -5.97 10.17 -47.08
C ALA A 80 -6.36 11.29 -48.09
N ALA A 81 -6.43 12.54 -47.61
CA ALA A 81 -6.74 13.69 -48.46
C ALA A 81 -5.60 13.93 -49.47
N GLN A 82 -4.35 13.81 -49.07
CA GLN A 82 -3.16 13.92 -49.94
C GLN A 82 -3.11 12.80 -50.96
N GLU A 83 -3.43 11.57 -50.58
CA GLU A 83 -3.52 10.41 -51.47
C GLU A 83 -4.61 10.61 -52.53
N ARG A 84 -5.78 11.13 -52.14
CA ARG A 84 -6.85 11.46 -53.10
C ARG A 84 -6.44 12.58 -54.05
N SER A 85 -5.79 13.62 -53.54
CA SER A 85 -5.27 14.73 -54.35
C SER A 85 -4.25 14.24 -55.37
N LEU A 86 -3.31 13.39 -54.94
CA LEU A 86 -2.32 12.80 -55.85
C LEU A 86 -2.97 11.93 -56.93
N ALA A 87 -3.96 11.10 -56.56
CA ALA A 87 -4.70 10.27 -57.50
C ALA A 87 -5.42 11.12 -58.57
N ALA A 88 -6.06 12.21 -58.10
CA ALA A 88 -6.73 13.15 -59.02
C ALA A 88 -5.74 13.86 -59.98
N GLN A 89 -4.59 14.27 -59.46
CA GLN A 89 -3.52 14.88 -60.28
C GLN A 89 -2.96 13.91 -61.32
N LEU A 90 -2.75 12.65 -60.91
CA LEU A 90 -2.26 11.60 -61.83
C LEU A 90 -3.31 11.29 -62.91
N ASP A 91 -4.57 11.18 -62.56
CA ASP A 91 -5.66 10.93 -63.47
C ASP A 91 -5.82 12.09 -64.49
N ALA A 92 -5.82 13.32 -63.99
CA ALA A 92 -5.88 14.51 -64.85
C ALA A 92 -4.69 14.62 -65.79
N ALA A 93 -3.47 14.35 -65.29
CA ALA A 93 -2.25 14.37 -66.13
C ALA A 93 -2.28 13.30 -67.22
N PHE A 94 -2.78 12.08 -66.88
CA PHE A 94 -2.91 10.99 -67.85
C PHE A 94 -3.91 11.34 -68.95
N ARG A 95 -5.10 11.81 -68.57
CA ARG A 95 -6.13 12.21 -69.54
C ARG A 95 -5.70 13.34 -70.46
N GLN A 96 -5.07 14.36 -69.88
CA GLN A 96 -4.55 15.49 -70.69
C GLN A 96 -3.39 15.12 -71.58
N GLY A 97 -2.47 14.29 -71.09
CA GLY A 97 -1.35 13.80 -71.89
C GLY A 97 -1.82 13.01 -73.07
N GLU A 98 -2.79 12.13 -72.91
CA GLU A 98 -3.39 11.37 -74.02
C GLU A 98 -4.11 12.30 -75.00
N HIS A 99 -4.92 13.23 -74.54
CA HIS A 99 -5.67 14.18 -75.39
C HIS A 99 -4.73 15.13 -76.13
N THR A 100 -3.73 15.65 -75.48
CA THR A 100 -2.72 16.54 -76.06
C THR A 100 -1.86 15.84 -77.07
N GLY A 101 -1.47 14.61 -76.87
CA GLY A 101 -0.71 13.79 -77.82
C GLY A 101 -1.50 13.57 -79.08
N ILE A 102 -2.79 13.27 -79.04
CA ILE A 102 -3.70 13.12 -80.14
C ILE A 102 -3.85 14.45 -80.92
N GLN A 103 -4.05 15.55 -80.22
CA GLN A 103 -4.17 16.88 -80.84
C GLN A 103 -2.91 17.34 -81.56
N LEU A 104 -1.73 17.08 -80.96
CA LEU A 104 -0.45 17.39 -81.62
C LEU A 104 -0.24 16.61 -82.90
N ILE A 105 -0.66 15.35 -82.95
CA ILE A 105 -0.59 14.50 -84.11
C ILE A 105 -1.54 14.97 -85.19
N LEU A 106 -2.75 15.35 -84.81
CA LEU A 106 -3.81 15.78 -85.81
C LEU A 106 -3.67 17.19 -86.30
N SER A 107 -3.09 18.13 -85.53
CA SER A 107 -3.10 19.56 -85.94
C SER A 107 -1.80 20.04 -86.56
N GLY A 108 -0.74 19.32 -86.51
CA GLY A 108 0.50 19.65 -87.19
C GLY A 108 1.15 21.01 -86.87
N GLU A 109 1.11 21.44 -85.57
CA GLU A 109 1.00 22.78 -85.41
C GLU A 109 1.65 23.49 -84.28
N GLU A 110 1.89 24.64 -84.48
CA GLU A 110 2.20 25.88 -83.79
C GLU A 110 2.99 25.77 -82.51
N SER A 111 4.21 26.27 -82.60
CA SER A 111 5.17 26.31 -81.50
C SER A 111 4.71 27.06 -80.27
N GLN A 112 3.82 28.08 -80.41
CA GLN A 112 3.25 28.82 -79.24
C GLN A 112 2.33 28.01 -78.41
N ARG A 113 1.45 27.22 -79.02
CA ARG A 113 0.49 26.38 -78.37
C ARG A 113 1.18 25.20 -77.65
N GLY A 114 2.20 24.64 -78.37
CA GLY A 114 3.07 23.62 -77.82
C GLY A 114 3.86 24.09 -76.59
N GLN A 115 4.36 25.32 -76.65
CA GLN A 115 5.08 25.93 -75.50
C GLN A 115 4.20 26.18 -74.35
N ARG A 116 2.94 26.64 -74.54
CA ARG A 116 1.96 26.80 -73.45
C ARG A 116 1.58 25.47 -72.78
N LEU A 117 1.42 24.44 -73.58
CA LEU A 117 1.13 23.09 -73.09
C LEU A 117 2.30 22.50 -72.33
N GLN A 118 3.54 22.70 -72.82
CA GLN A 118 4.75 22.27 -72.10
C GLN A 118 4.87 23.00 -70.73
N ALA A 119 4.58 24.29 -70.67
CA ALA A 119 4.61 25.09 -69.49
C ALA A 119 3.53 24.58 -68.47
N TYR A 120 2.33 24.26 -68.95
CA TYR A 120 1.24 23.74 -68.16
C TYR A 120 1.56 22.35 -67.59
N PHE A 121 2.14 21.45 -68.40
CA PHE A 121 2.57 20.14 -67.94
C PHE A 121 3.72 20.24 -66.94
N GLY A 122 4.65 21.18 -67.15
CA GLY A 122 5.72 21.45 -66.18
C GLY A 122 5.16 21.88 -64.83
N TYR A 123 4.15 22.76 -64.87
CA TYR A 123 3.47 23.25 -63.69
C TYR A 123 2.73 22.11 -62.92
N LEU A 124 2.00 21.28 -63.69
CA LEU A 124 1.31 20.10 -63.09
C LEU A 124 2.31 19.09 -62.55
N ASN A 125 3.41 18.87 -63.21
CA ASN A 125 4.45 17.95 -62.74
C ASN A 125 5.09 18.46 -61.44
N GLN A 126 5.35 19.77 -61.36
CA GLN A 126 5.85 20.39 -60.14
C GLN A 126 4.86 20.26 -58.99
N ALA A 127 3.57 20.54 -59.23
CA ALA A 127 2.51 20.38 -58.21
C ALA A 127 2.40 18.93 -57.72
N ARG A 128 2.52 17.95 -58.65
CA ARG A 128 2.54 16.53 -58.31
C ARG A 128 3.74 16.16 -57.43
N GLN A 129 4.93 16.66 -57.77
CA GLN A 129 6.14 16.41 -56.97
C GLN A 129 6.01 16.98 -55.57
N GLU A 130 5.43 18.17 -55.39
CA GLU A 130 5.16 18.75 -54.09
C GLU A 130 4.17 17.90 -53.27
N THR A 131 3.10 17.41 -53.94
CA THR A 131 2.13 16.53 -53.29
C THR A 131 2.79 15.22 -52.85
N ILE A 132 3.65 14.62 -53.69
CA ILE A 132 4.38 13.41 -53.34
C ILE A 132 5.29 13.65 -52.12
N ALA A 133 6.02 14.78 -52.12
CA ALA A 133 6.90 15.14 -51.01
C ALA A 133 6.12 15.33 -49.67
N GLN A 134 4.97 16.03 -49.74
CA GLN A 134 4.10 16.21 -48.58
C GLN A 134 3.53 14.88 -48.09
N LEU A 135 3.09 14.02 -49.00
CA LEU A 135 2.57 12.69 -48.65
C LEU A 135 3.64 11.82 -47.99
N LYS A 136 4.86 11.84 -48.55
CA LYS A 136 6.02 11.13 -47.96
C LYS A 136 6.27 11.60 -46.53
N GLN A 137 6.28 12.92 -46.32
CA GLN A 137 6.49 13.52 -45.00
C GLN A 137 5.38 13.12 -44.03
N THR A 138 4.11 13.15 -44.43
CA THR A 138 2.98 12.76 -43.64
C THR A 138 3.06 11.27 -43.27
N ARG A 139 3.42 10.41 -44.21
CA ARG A 139 3.62 8.96 -43.92
C ARG A 139 4.71 8.69 -42.90
N GLU A 140 5.84 9.41 -43.05
CA GLU A 140 6.96 9.30 -42.10
C GLU A 140 6.53 9.76 -40.70
N GLU A 141 5.77 10.84 -40.62
CA GLU A 141 5.26 11.36 -39.35
C GLU A 141 4.25 10.39 -38.69
N VAL A 142 3.34 9.82 -39.47
CA VAL A 142 2.41 8.79 -38.99
C VAL A 142 3.18 7.58 -38.46
N ALA A 143 4.16 7.09 -39.18
CA ALA A 143 4.96 5.95 -38.79
C ALA A 143 5.70 6.23 -37.47
N MET A 144 6.28 7.41 -37.32
CA MET A 144 7.01 7.83 -36.13
C MET A 144 6.05 7.93 -34.93
N GLN A 145 4.88 8.57 -35.08
CA GLN A 145 3.91 8.70 -34.01
C GLN A 145 3.29 7.36 -33.61
N ARG A 146 3.07 6.46 -34.56
CA ARG A 146 2.60 5.11 -34.24
C ARG A 146 3.64 4.31 -33.44
N ALA A 147 4.93 4.46 -33.77
CA ALA A 147 6.01 3.82 -33.02
C ALA A 147 6.07 4.37 -31.57
N GLU A 148 5.95 5.68 -31.40
CA GLU A 148 5.89 6.32 -30.08
C GLU A 148 4.66 5.87 -29.31
N LEU A 149 3.50 5.76 -29.97
CA LEU A 149 2.28 5.27 -29.34
C LEU A 149 2.43 3.83 -28.84
N GLU A 150 3.03 2.97 -29.63
CA GLU A 150 3.28 1.57 -29.25
C GLU A 150 4.19 1.50 -28.04
N GLU A 151 5.23 2.32 -27.98
CA GLU A 151 6.13 2.43 -26.85
C GLU A 151 5.38 2.90 -25.59
N LYS A 152 4.53 3.94 -25.72
CA LYS A 152 3.70 4.45 -24.63
C LYS A 152 2.67 3.42 -24.14
N GLN A 153 2.08 2.67 -25.04
CA GLN A 153 1.15 1.59 -24.69
C GLN A 153 1.86 0.45 -23.96
N SER A 154 3.08 0.12 -24.36
CA SER A 154 3.91 -0.86 -23.67
C SER A 154 4.24 -0.41 -22.23
N GLU A 155 4.62 0.86 -22.09
CA GLU A 155 4.87 1.49 -20.78
C GLU A 155 3.60 1.46 -19.91
N GLN A 156 2.44 1.76 -20.49
CA GLN A 156 1.14 1.68 -19.81
C GLN A 156 0.87 0.29 -19.26
N GLN A 157 1.09 -0.75 -20.04
CA GLN A 157 0.90 -2.14 -19.60
C GLN A 157 1.84 -2.51 -18.45
N THR A 158 3.09 -2.09 -18.52
CA THR A 158 4.06 -2.29 -17.44
C THR A 158 3.61 -1.62 -16.15
N LEU A 159 3.15 -0.36 -16.23
CA LEU A 159 2.65 0.37 -15.07
C LEU A 159 1.35 -0.21 -14.50
N LEU A 160 0.47 -0.71 -15.36
CA LEU A 160 -0.75 -1.41 -14.91
C LEU A 160 -0.39 -2.70 -14.13
N TYR A 161 0.59 -3.43 -14.61
CA TYR A 161 1.09 -4.61 -13.92
C TYR A 161 1.70 -4.26 -12.56
N GLU A 162 2.52 -3.21 -12.52
CA GLU A 162 3.10 -2.69 -11.28
C GLU A 162 2.02 -2.22 -10.31
N GLN A 163 0.99 -1.54 -10.80
CA GLN A 163 -0.12 -1.08 -9.99
C GLN A 163 -0.84 -2.25 -9.32
N ARG A 164 -1.09 -3.33 -10.06
CA ARG A 164 -1.71 -4.54 -9.50
C ARG A 164 -0.84 -5.18 -8.43
N ALA A 165 0.46 -5.27 -8.67
CA ALA A 165 1.41 -5.80 -7.70
C ALA A 165 1.48 -4.94 -6.43
N GLN A 166 1.52 -3.63 -6.58
CA GLN A 166 1.51 -2.67 -5.47
C GLN A 166 0.20 -2.73 -4.68
N GLN A 167 -0.93 -2.85 -5.37
CA GLN A 167 -2.24 -3.01 -4.73
C GLN A 167 -2.32 -4.30 -3.92
N ALA A 168 -1.80 -5.40 -4.46
CA ALA A 168 -1.76 -6.68 -3.76
C ALA A 168 -0.88 -6.61 -2.51
N LYS A 169 0.29 -5.98 -2.59
CA LYS A 169 1.17 -5.75 -1.45
C LYS A 169 0.52 -4.90 -0.37
N LEU A 170 -0.17 -3.83 -0.78
CA LEU A 170 -0.89 -2.96 0.14
C LEU A 170 -2.00 -3.71 0.86
N THR A 171 -2.79 -4.51 0.13
CA THR A 171 -3.85 -5.34 0.70
C THR A 171 -3.28 -6.34 1.71
N GLN A 172 -2.18 -6.99 1.38
CA GLN A 172 -1.49 -7.91 2.28
C GLN A 172 -0.99 -7.20 3.54
N ALA A 173 -0.37 -6.03 3.38
CA ALA A 173 0.11 -5.23 4.51
C ALA A 173 -1.03 -4.77 5.43
N LEU A 174 -2.16 -4.37 4.86
CA LEU A 174 -3.36 -4.01 5.63
C LEU A 174 -3.94 -5.20 6.40
N ASN A 175 -3.94 -6.40 5.78
CA ASN A 175 -4.39 -7.62 6.45
C ASN A 175 -3.44 -8.01 7.61
N GLU A 176 -2.15 -7.89 7.42
CA GLU A 176 -1.16 -8.14 8.48
C GLU A 176 -1.31 -7.15 9.62
N ARG A 177 -1.52 -5.87 9.32
CA ARG A 177 -1.81 -4.85 10.32
C ARG A 177 -3.06 -5.17 11.12
N LYS A 178 -4.12 -5.63 10.45
CA LYS A 178 -5.37 -6.04 11.09
C LYS A 178 -5.13 -7.18 12.09
N LYS A 179 -4.32 -8.18 11.73
CA LYS A 179 -3.93 -9.27 12.61
C LYS A 179 -3.13 -8.77 13.82
N THR A 180 -2.19 -7.86 13.60
CA THR A 180 -1.39 -7.25 14.67
C THR A 180 -2.27 -6.47 15.64
N LEU A 181 -3.22 -5.69 15.13
CA LEU A 181 -4.18 -4.95 15.95
C LEU A 181 -5.07 -5.88 16.77
N ALA A 182 -5.54 -6.98 16.18
CA ALA A 182 -6.32 -8.00 16.89
C ALA A 182 -5.50 -8.67 17.99
N GLY A 183 -4.23 -9.00 17.72
CA GLY A 183 -3.30 -9.54 18.71
C GLY A 183 -3.02 -8.58 19.84
N LEU A 184 -2.88 -7.28 19.51
CA LEU A 184 -2.68 -6.23 20.50
C LEU A 184 -3.90 -6.06 21.42
N GLU A 185 -5.11 -6.08 20.87
CA GLU A 185 -6.35 -6.02 21.62
C GLU A 185 -6.48 -7.22 22.57
N SER A 186 -6.23 -8.42 22.07
CA SER A 186 -6.20 -9.64 22.87
C SER A 186 -5.15 -9.55 23.99
N SER A 187 -3.96 -9.05 23.70
CA SER A 187 -2.89 -8.83 24.67
C SER A 187 -3.30 -7.84 25.77
N ILE A 188 -3.99 -6.77 25.41
CA ILE A 188 -4.50 -5.79 26.38
C ILE A 188 -5.52 -6.43 27.31
N GLN A 189 -6.46 -7.20 26.77
CA GLN A 189 -7.47 -7.91 27.57
C GLN A 189 -6.83 -8.91 28.53
N GLN A 190 -5.88 -9.72 28.06
CA GLN A 190 -5.13 -10.66 28.90
C GLN A 190 -4.33 -9.93 29.97
N GLY A 191 -3.70 -8.82 29.63
CA GLY A 191 -2.96 -7.99 30.59
C GLY A 191 -3.86 -7.44 31.70
N GLN A 192 -5.05 -6.97 31.36
CA GLN A 192 -6.04 -6.50 32.33
C GLN A 192 -6.51 -7.62 33.26
N GLN A 193 -6.77 -8.80 32.70
CA GLN A 193 -7.15 -9.98 33.49
C GLN A 193 -6.03 -10.40 34.43
N GLN A 194 -4.79 -10.45 33.97
CA GLN A 194 -3.65 -10.79 34.81
C GLN A 194 -3.40 -9.79 35.93
N LEU A 195 -3.55 -8.50 35.64
CA LEU A 195 -3.47 -7.46 36.69
C LEU A 195 -4.58 -7.58 37.71
N SER A 196 -5.79 -7.91 37.28
CA SER A 196 -6.92 -8.17 38.20
C SER A 196 -6.65 -9.37 39.13
N GLU A 197 -6.13 -10.47 38.58
CA GLU A 197 -5.71 -11.65 39.33
C GLU A 197 -4.56 -11.35 40.33
N LEU A 198 -3.58 -10.56 39.87
CA LEU A 198 -2.47 -10.12 40.72
C LEU A 198 -2.96 -9.29 41.91
N ARG A 199 -3.86 -8.33 41.66
CA ARG A 199 -4.48 -7.52 42.71
C ARG A 199 -5.27 -8.38 43.71
N ALA A 200 -6.02 -9.38 43.23
CA ALA A 200 -6.74 -10.32 44.05
C ALA A 200 -5.78 -11.14 44.92
N ASN A 201 -4.64 -11.60 44.34
CA ASN A 201 -3.62 -12.33 45.08
C ASN A 201 -2.94 -11.46 46.15
N GLU A 202 -2.65 -10.20 45.82
CA GLU A 202 -2.09 -9.22 46.76
C GLU A 202 -3.06 -8.97 47.94
N SER A 203 -4.35 -8.85 47.65
CA SER A 203 -5.40 -8.72 48.68
C SER A 203 -5.48 -9.95 49.57
N ARG A 204 -5.40 -11.15 48.99
CA ARG A 204 -5.32 -12.42 49.71
C ARG A 204 -4.08 -12.48 50.62
N LEU A 205 -2.95 -12.01 50.12
CA LEU A 205 -1.69 -11.96 50.88
C LEU A 205 -1.85 -11.04 52.10
N ARG A 206 -2.40 -9.83 51.92
CA ARG A 206 -2.65 -8.91 53.03
C ARG A 206 -3.58 -9.50 54.06
N ASN A 207 -4.66 -10.16 53.65
CA ASN A 207 -5.59 -10.81 54.54
C ASN A 207 -4.94 -11.99 55.30
N SER A 208 -4.10 -12.77 54.60
CA SER A 208 -3.36 -13.86 55.21
C SER A 208 -2.33 -13.37 56.24
N ILE A 209 -1.63 -12.30 55.95
CA ILE A 209 -0.68 -11.66 56.89
C ILE A 209 -1.45 -11.14 58.11
N GLY A 210 -2.58 -10.47 57.91
CA GLY A 210 -3.42 -9.96 58.98
C GLY A 210 -3.93 -11.09 59.89
N ARG A 211 -4.35 -12.23 59.34
CA ARG A 211 -4.76 -13.41 60.11
C ARG A 211 -3.61 -14.01 60.89
N ALA A 212 -2.45 -14.12 60.28
CA ALA A 212 -1.25 -14.65 60.91
C ALA A 212 -0.80 -13.76 62.08
N GLU A 213 -0.81 -12.44 61.90
CA GLU A 213 -0.52 -11.47 62.96
C GLU A 213 -1.56 -11.51 64.10
N ALA A 214 -2.82 -11.57 63.75
CA ALA A 214 -3.90 -11.69 64.72
C ALA A 214 -3.79 -13.02 65.51
N GLY A 215 -3.48 -14.12 64.83
CA GLY A 215 -3.24 -15.42 65.44
C GLY A 215 -2.04 -15.43 66.38
N ALA A 216 -0.94 -14.83 65.95
CA ALA A 216 0.26 -14.69 66.77
C ALA A 216 0.01 -13.83 68.01
N LYS A 217 -0.70 -12.72 67.84
CA LYS A 217 -1.08 -11.83 68.91
C LYS A 217 -2.01 -12.51 69.90
N ALA A 218 -3.02 -13.22 69.43
CA ALA A 218 -3.95 -14.00 70.27
C ALA A 218 -3.21 -15.12 71.01
N GLY A 219 -2.29 -15.82 70.37
CA GLY A 219 -1.42 -16.83 70.99
C GLY A 219 -0.54 -16.26 72.06
N ALA A 220 0.11 -15.12 71.78
CA ALA A 220 0.94 -14.42 72.79
C ALA A 220 0.10 -13.95 73.99
N GLU A 221 -1.09 -13.42 73.78
CA GLU A 221 -2.01 -13.05 74.87
C GLU A 221 -2.46 -14.23 75.65
N ARG A 222 -2.75 -15.35 74.98
CA ARG A 222 -3.12 -16.60 75.66
C ARG A 222 -2.00 -17.13 76.55
N GLU A 223 -0.77 -17.16 76.02
CA GLU A 223 0.40 -17.57 76.80
C GLU A 223 0.66 -16.64 77.98
N ALA A 224 0.50 -15.32 77.76
CA ALA A 224 0.65 -14.35 78.83
C ALA A 224 -0.42 -14.56 79.96
N ARG A 225 -1.64 -14.86 79.53
CA ARG A 225 -2.72 -15.18 80.50
C ARG A 225 -2.43 -16.48 81.28
N GLU A 226 -1.96 -17.51 80.57
CA GLU A 226 -1.59 -18.77 81.19
C GLU A 226 -0.45 -18.59 82.20
N ALA A 227 0.59 -17.86 81.76
CA ALA A 227 1.72 -17.52 82.57
C ALA A 227 1.27 -16.72 83.88
N GLN A 228 0.38 -15.77 83.67
CA GLN A 228 -0.17 -14.99 84.78
C GLN A 228 -1.00 -15.86 85.72
N ALA A 229 -1.81 -16.78 85.18
CA ALA A 229 -2.61 -17.71 85.98
C ALA A 229 -1.71 -18.63 86.76
N VAL A 230 -0.60 -19.12 86.18
CA VAL A 230 0.37 -19.95 86.94
C VAL A 230 1.02 -19.16 88.09
N ARG A 231 1.44 -17.88 87.78
CA ARG A 231 2.01 -17.00 88.82
C ARG A 231 0.97 -16.72 89.98
N ASP A 232 -0.27 -16.50 89.62
CA ASP A 232 -1.33 -16.25 90.55
C ASP A 232 -1.60 -17.50 91.41
N ARG A 233 -1.56 -18.70 90.83
CA ARG A 233 -1.64 -19.97 91.57
C ARG A 233 -0.48 -20.18 92.53
N GLN A 234 0.75 -19.85 92.05
CA GLN A 234 1.91 -19.93 92.95
C GLN A 234 1.88 -18.93 94.07
N LYS A 235 1.42 -17.70 93.84
CA LYS A 235 1.19 -16.72 94.93
C LYS A 235 0.14 -17.16 95.89
N GLY A 236 -0.95 -17.75 95.42
CA GLY A 236 -1.98 -18.29 96.23
C GLY A 236 -1.52 -19.47 97.12
N ALA A 237 -0.66 -20.34 96.55
CA ALA A 237 -0.07 -21.47 97.29
C ALA A 237 0.95 -21.01 98.35
N THR A 238 1.77 -20.00 98.07
CA THR A 238 2.73 -19.43 99.04
C THR A 238 2.03 -18.62 100.16
N GLY A 239 0.85 -18.01 99.82
CA GLY A 239 0.02 -17.30 100.86
C GLY A 239 -0.70 -18.22 101.84
N ARG A 240 -0.87 -19.51 101.56
CA ARG A 240 -1.52 -20.50 102.43
C ARG A 240 -0.55 -21.25 103.34
N GLY A 241 0.73 -21.08 103.21
CA GLY A 241 1.79 -21.72 103.99
C GLY A 241 2.32 -20.91 105.20
N SER A 242 1.66 -19.87 105.60
CA SER A 242 2.04 -19.03 106.77
C SER A 242 0.98 -19.16 107.84
#